data_5da2c6beaa32af0cfe93ad7f4b3f8099
#
_entry.id   5da2c6beaa32af0cfe93ad7f4b3f8099
#
_cell.length_a   1.000
_cell.length_b   1.000
_cell.length_c   1.000
_cell.angle_alpha   90.00
_cell.angle_beta   90.00
_cell.angle_gamma   90.00
#
_symmetry.space_group_name_H-M   'P 1'
#
loop_
_entity.id
_entity.type
_entity.pdbx_description
1 polymer ?
#
loop_
_entity_poly.entity_id
_entity_poly.type
_entity_poly.pdbx_seq_one_letter_code
_entity_poly.pdbx_strand_id
1 'polypeptide(L)'
;MKRKEFTGKLTYYERLNCSYYGNPRFYGEFTSESGEMLIGKTAVNAACAYGFLNYQNEPRKIIYHTTRNGNIIFDYITVLKGAADHE
;
A
#
# COMPACT_ATOMS: atom_id res chain seq x y z
N MET A 1 12.81 13.63 0.00
CA MET A 1 12.43 12.29 0.39
C MET A 1 12.30 11.40 -0.82
N LYS A 2 12.89 10.19 -0.75
CA LYS A 2 12.88 9.36 -1.89
C LYS A 2 11.79 8.33 -1.82
N ARG A 3 11.10 8.12 -2.90
CA ARG A 3 10.08 7.09 -2.96
C ARG A 3 10.64 5.82 -3.56
N LYS A 4 10.12 4.70 -3.10
CA LYS A 4 10.54 3.37 -3.56
C LYS A 4 9.35 2.59 -4.03
N GLU A 5 9.60 1.48 -4.71
CA GLU A 5 8.54 0.64 -5.25
C GLU A 5 8.64 -0.76 -4.69
N PHE A 6 7.50 -1.38 -4.51
CA PHE A 6 7.42 -2.77 -4.08
C PHE A 6 6.22 -3.38 -4.80
N THR A 7 6.34 -4.61 -5.23
CA THR A 7 5.23 -5.31 -5.88
C THR A 7 4.83 -6.50 -5.03
N GLY A 8 3.59 -6.56 -4.65
CA GLY A 8 3.11 -7.67 -3.84
C GLY A 8 1.62 -7.60 -3.60
N LYS A 9 1.13 -8.62 -2.91
CA LYS A 9 -0.28 -8.75 -2.61
C LYS A 9 -0.50 -8.48 -1.14
N LEU A 10 -1.61 -7.82 -0.80
CA LEU A 10 -1.95 -7.56 0.59
C LEU A 10 -2.28 -8.88 1.28
N THR A 11 -1.52 -9.23 2.31
CA THR A 11 -1.73 -10.49 3.02
C THR A 11 -2.24 -10.30 4.44
N TYR A 12 -2.18 -9.09 4.98
CA TYR A 12 -2.74 -8.81 6.29
C TYR A 12 -3.04 -7.32 6.37
N TYR A 13 -4.11 -6.95 7.05
CA TYR A 13 -4.41 -5.53 7.22
C TYR A 13 -5.16 -5.29 8.52
N GLU A 14 -5.11 -4.04 8.99
CA GLU A 14 -5.91 -3.59 10.11
C GLU A 14 -6.41 -2.19 9.81
N ARG A 15 -7.67 -1.93 10.11
CA ARG A 15 -8.20 -0.61 9.95
C ARG A 15 -7.77 0.25 11.13
N LEU A 16 -7.23 1.42 10.84
CA LEU A 16 -6.80 2.35 11.86
C LEU A 16 -7.88 3.41 12.06
N ASN A 17 -7.69 4.28 13.04
CA ASN A 17 -8.58 5.41 13.23
C ASN A 17 -8.53 6.30 12.00
N CYS A 18 -9.65 6.94 11.70
CA CYS A 18 -9.70 7.85 10.56
C CYS A 18 -8.74 9.01 10.76
N SER A 19 -8.32 9.62 9.66
CA SER A 19 -7.50 10.80 9.72
C SER A 19 -8.33 11.96 10.28
N TYR A 20 -7.66 13.10 10.52
CA TYR A 20 -8.33 14.28 11.03
C TYR A 20 -9.57 14.67 10.21
N TYR A 21 -9.49 14.47 8.89
CA TYR A 21 -10.60 14.83 8.01
C TYR A 21 -11.58 13.66 7.78
N GLY A 22 -11.44 12.59 8.50
CA GLY A 22 -12.40 11.47 8.38
C GLY A 22 -12.06 10.48 7.27
N ASN A 23 -10.92 10.59 6.65
CA ASN A 23 -10.54 9.65 5.60
C ASN A 23 -9.98 8.36 6.21
N PRO A 24 -10.23 7.22 5.57
CA PRO A 24 -9.77 5.95 6.14
C PRO A 24 -8.26 5.83 6.14
N ARG A 25 -7.76 5.03 7.06
CA ARG A 25 -6.33 4.71 7.14
C ARG A 25 -6.21 3.24 7.48
N PHE A 26 -5.16 2.62 6.93
CA PHE A 26 -4.93 1.19 7.14
C PHE A 26 -3.47 0.90 7.42
N TYR A 27 -3.26 -0.12 8.24
CA TYR A 27 -1.98 -0.79 8.40
C TYR A 27 -2.04 -1.98 7.45
N GLY A 28 -0.99 -2.25 6.74
CA GLY A 28 -0.99 -3.34 5.80
C GLY A 28 0.35 -4.04 5.66
N GLU A 29 0.28 -5.31 5.32
CA GLU A 29 1.46 -6.12 5.03
C GLU A 29 1.29 -6.69 3.64
N PHE A 30 2.22 -6.39 2.76
CA PHE A 30 2.20 -6.88 1.39
C PHE A 30 3.32 -7.88 1.23
N THR A 31 3.07 -8.97 0.52
CA THR A 31 4.06 -10.01 0.30
C THR A 31 4.30 -10.18 -1.19
N SER A 32 5.56 -10.18 -1.58
CA SER A 32 5.93 -10.35 -2.99
C SER A 32 5.93 -11.83 -3.35
N GLU A 33 6.05 -12.09 -4.64
CA GLU A 33 6.11 -13.47 -5.11
C GLU A 33 7.28 -14.21 -4.52
N SER A 34 8.37 -13.53 -4.26
CA SER A 34 9.56 -14.17 -3.71
C SER A 34 9.51 -14.31 -2.18
N GLY A 35 8.44 -13.83 -1.56
CA GLY A 35 8.30 -13.96 -0.11
C GLY A 35 8.76 -12.77 0.69
N GLU A 36 9.20 -11.72 0.02
CA GLU A 36 9.59 -10.50 0.73
C GLU A 36 8.35 -9.76 1.19
N MET A 37 8.46 -9.06 2.30
CA MET A 37 7.31 -8.36 2.86
C MET A 37 7.57 -6.88 3.00
N LEU A 38 6.52 -6.10 2.77
CA LEU A 38 6.53 -4.66 3.00
C LEU A 38 5.45 -4.35 4.01
N ILE A 39 5.80 -3.78 5.13
CA ILE A 39 4.88 -3.54 6.23
C ILE A 39 4.83 -2.06 6.52
N GLY A 40 3.64 -1.48 6.52
CA GLY A 40 3.52 -0.05 6.77
C GLY A 40 2.09 0.40 6.90
N LYS A 41 1.88 1.71 6.77
CA LYS A 41 0.56 2.31 6.90
C LYS A 41 0.30 3.21 5.71
N THR A 42 -0.98 3.44 5.41
CA THR A 42 -1.33 4.38 4.35
C THR A 42 -0.98 5.80 4.80
N ALA A 43 -0.61 6.63 3.84
CA ALA A 43 -0.35 8.04 4.14
C ALA A 43 -1.66 8.70 4.57
N VAL A 44 -1.54 9.78 5.34
CA VAL A 44 -2.71 10.51 5.78
C VAL A 44 -3.45 11.05 4.56
N ASN A 45 -4.76 10.79 4.51
CA ASN A 45 -5.61 11.23 3.42
C ASN A 45 -5.21 10.69 2.04
N ALA A 46 -4.57 9.54 2.03
CA ALA A 46 -4.15 8.93 0.76
C ALA A 46 -5.31 8.26 0.06
N ALA A 47 -5.38 8.46 -1.24
CA ALA A 47 -6.43 7.82 -2.04
C ALA A 47 -6.31 6.30 -2.00
N CYS A 48 -5.12 5.78 -1.83
CA CYS A 48 -4.93 4.33 -1.83
C CYS A 48 -5.59 3.65 -0.64
N ALA A 49 -6.03 4.39 0.36
CA ALA A 49 -6.72 3.78 1.49
C ALA A 49 -8.15 3.38 1.11
N TYR A 50 -8.71 4.00 0.08
CA TYR A 50 -10.06 3.62 -0.35
C TYR A 50 -9.96 2.32 -1.14
N GLY A 51 -10.82 1.36 -0.80
CA GLY A 51 -10.78 0.07 -1.46
C GLY A 51 -9.57 -0.76 -1.10
N PHE A 52 -8.97 -0.50 0.05
CA PHE A 52 -7.73 -1.16 0.46
C PHE A 52 -7.85 -2.68 0.47
N LEU A 53 -9.00 -3.20 0.85
CA LEU A 53 -9.18 -4.65 0.91
C LEU A 53 -9.08 -5.31 -0.46
N ASN A 54 -9.31 -4.56 -1.54
CA ASN A 54 -9.22 -5.14 -2.86
C ASN A 54 -7.80 -5.55 -3.23
N TYR A 55 -6.82 -5.04 -2.51
CA TYR A 55 -5.43 -5.37 -2.81
C TYR A 55 -5.08 -6.80 -2.39
N GLN A 56 -6.00 -7.51 -1.75
CA GLN A 56 -5.81 -8.90 -1.44
C GLN A 56 -6.00 -9.79 -2.65
N ASN A 57 -6.67 -9.29 -3.68
CA ASN A 57 -7.08 -10.13 -4.80
C ASN A 57 -5.97 -10.39 -5.81
N GLU A 58 -5.07 -9.45 -5.96
CA GLU A 58 -4.00 -9.61 -6.96
C GLU A 58 -2.84 -8.69 -6.58
N PRO A 59 -1.64 -8.99 -7.08
CA PRO A 59 -0.49 -8.14 -6.76
C PRO A 59 -0.66 -6.73 -7.27
N ARG A 60 -0.10 -5.79 -6.55
CA ARG A 60 -0.15 -4.37 -6.91
C ARG A 60 1.24 -3.78 -6.77
N LYS A 61 1.43 -2.63 -7.41
CA LYS A 61 2.67 -1.87 -7.26
C LYS A 61 2.44 -0.84 -6.17
N ILE A 62 3.24 -0.89 -5.12
CA ILE A 62 3.13 0.02 -3.99
C ILE A 62 4.28 1.00 -4.06
N ILE A 63 3.95 2.29 -4.07
CA ILE A 63 4.95 3.35 -4.00
C ILE A 63 4.96 3.85 -2.57
N TYR A 64 6.10 3.81 -1.93
CA TYR A 64 6.18 4.13 -0.51
C TYR A 64 7.43 4.93 -0.22
N HIS A 65 7.47 5.50 0.97
CA HIS A 65 8.69 6.14 1.45
C HIS A 65 8.89 5.75 2.91
N THR A 66 10.12 5.91 3.37
CA THR A 66 10.46 5.62 4.76
C THR A 66 10.63 6.94 5.48
N THR A 67 9.97 7.08 6.62
CA THR A 67 10.09 8.31 7.40
C THR A 67 11.41 8.33 8.13
N ARG A 68 11.69 9.48 8.75
CA ARG A 68 12.92 9.64 9.50
C ARG A 68 13.04 8.59 10.61
N ASN A 69 11.93 8.18 11.18
CA ASN A 69 11.93 7.18 12.25
C ASN A 69 11.96 5.75 11.73
N GLY A 70 12.06 5.56 10.43
CA GLY A 70 12.12 4.21 9.88
C GLY A 70 10.78 3.58 9.57
N ASN A 71 9.70 4.34 9.68
CA ASN A 71 8.37 3.79 9.37
C ASN A 71 8.09 3.88 7.88
N ILE A 72 7.39 2.89 7.37
CA ILE A 72 7.04 2.84 5.97
C ILE A 72 5.64 3.39 5.78
N ILE A 73 5.50 4.31 4.84
CA ILE A 73 4.23 4.96 4.52
C ILE A 73 3.91 4.70 3.07
N PHE A 74 2.73 4.14 2.80
CA PHE A 74 2.28 3.85 1.44
C PHE A 74 1.69 5.11 0.82
N ASP A 75 2.31 5.59 -0.25
CA ASP A 75 1.85 6.82 -0.89
C ASP A 75 0.86 6.53 -2.00
N TYR A 76 1.15 5.56 -2.84
CA TYR A 76 0.26 5.19 -3.95
C TYR A 76 0.26 3.69 -4.12
N ILE A 77 -0.85 3.14 -4.53
CA ILE A 77 -0.97 1.72 -4.86
C ILE A 77 -1.70 1.63 -6.18
N THR A 78 -1.05 1.03 -7.18
CA THR A 78 -1.61 0.99 -8.53
C THR A 78 -1.63 -0.43 -9.06
N VAL A 79 -2.42 -0.67 -10.10
CA VAL A 79 -2.42 -1.96 -10.76
C VAL A 79 -1.11 -2.15 -11.50
N LEU A 80 -0.73 -3.40 -11.66
CA LEU A 80 0.47 -3.70 -12.42
C LEU A 80 0.20 -3.45 -13.89
N LYS A 81 1.17 -2.76 -14.53
CA LYS A 81 0.95 -2.33 -15.85
C LYS A 81 0.69 -3.43 -16.80
N GLY A 82 1.43 -4.46 -16.76
CA GLY A 82 1.26 -5.54 -17.68
C GLY A 82 -0.06 -6.24 -17.57
N ALA A 83 -0.62 -6.29 -16.39
CA ALA A 83 -1.87 -6.96 -16.19
C ALA A 83 -3.02 -6.16 -16.74
N ALA A 84 -2.89 -4.86 -16.76
CA ALA A 84 -3.99 -4.04 -17.14
C ALA A 84 -4.04 -3.70 -18.57
N ASP A 85 -2.93 -3.85 -19.25
CA ASP A 85 -2.85 -3.33 -20.49
C ASP A 85 -3.22 -4.10 -21.57
N HIS A 86 -3.73 -5.13 -21.52
CA HIS A 86 -3.97 -5.72 -22.68
C HIS A 86 -5.25 -5.45 -23.06
N GLU A 87 -5.44 -5.11 -23.82
CA GLU A 87 -6.61 -4.78 -24.25
C GLU A 87 -6.63 -4.63 -25.36
#